data_4859fbdf4e8c373acccc09aac4ad3761
#
_entry.id   4859fbdf4e8c373acccc09aac4ad3761
#
_cell.length_a   1.000
_cell.length_b   1.000
_cell.length_c   1.000
_cell.angle_alpha   90.00
_cell.angle_beta   90.00
_cell.angle_gamma   90.00
#
_symmetry.space_group_name_H-M   'P 1'
#
loop_
_entity.id
_entity.type
_entity.pdbx_description
1 polymer ?
#
loop_
_entity_poly.entity_id
_entity_poly.type
_entity_poly.pdbx_seq_one_letter_code
_entity_poly.pdbx_strand_id
1 'polypeptide(L)'
;GTAKGSGRSVPGVNLGDALSASMAGGVLIAGGGHAMAGGLTVAMERVDEFRADINERLGPACRAAEDEARALMIDGMVGVGAATVDFCERLEMIGPYGTGNPSPVFVLSNVSVAHAARVGTDHVRGTFADDNDRRIRGIAWRAANAPLGEAIFSRSERLHLAVRVQINEWNGRRSAE
;
A
#
# COMPACT_ATOMS: atom_id res chain seq x y z
N GLY A 1 -29.70 -11.02 -22.93
CA GLY A 1 -29.60 -10.52 -21.55
C GLY A 1 -28.66 -9.35 -21.43
N THR A 2 -28.68 -8.64 -20.28
CA THR A 2 -27.77 -7.52 -20.02
C THR A 2 -27.03 -7.74 -18.70
N ALA A 3 -25.79 -7.30 -18.64
CA ALA A 3 -24.98 -7.22 -17.41
C ALA A 3 -24.82 -5.77 -16.98
N LYS A 4 -24.83 -5.55 -15.68
CA LYS A 4 -24.50 -4.24 -15.07
C LYS A 4 -23.20 -4.36 -14.28
N GLY A 5 -22.36 -3.30 -14.39
CA GLY A 5 -21.11 -3.21 -13.68
C GLY A 5 -20.89 -1.86 -13.02
N SER A 6 -20.07 -1.83 -12.00
CA SER A 6 -19.53 -0.63 -11.41
C SER A 6 -18.00 -0.76 -11.30
N GLY A 7 -17.30 0.34 -11.60
CA GLY A 7 -15.84 0.42 -11.55
C GLY A 7 -15.37 1.48 -10.56
N ARG A 8 -14.17 1.27 -10.08
CA ARG A 8 -13.38 2.25 -9.35
C ARG A 8 -12.05 2.37 -10.03
N SER A 9 -11.52 3.58 -10.10
CA SER A 9 -10.24 3.88 -10.73
C SER A 9 -9.17 4.22 -9.69
N VAL A 10 -7.99 4.50 -10.19
CA VAL A 10 -6.84 5.00 -9.44
C VAL A 10 -6.45 6.39 -9.97
N PRO A 11 -5.73 7.22 -9.22
CA PRO A 11 -5.21 8.49 -9.71
C PRO A 11 -4.47 8.32 -11.05
N GLY A 12 -4.66 9.26 -11.96
CA GLY A 12 -4.06 9.21 -13.30
C GLY A 12 -4.84 8.39 -14.35
N VAL A 13 -5.88 7.63 -13.96
CA VAL A 13 -6.69 6.81 -14.87
C VAL A 13 -8.13 7.31 -14.88
N ASN A 14 -8.59 7.90 -15.99
CA ASN A 14 -9.95 8.44 -16.12
C ASN A 14 -10.93 7.36 -16.62
N LEU A 15 -11.60 6.70 -15.69
CA LEU A 15 -12.58 5.66 -15.99
C LEU A 15 -13.83 6.22 -16.68
N GLY A 16 -14.30 7.41 -16.26
CA GLY A 16 -15.52 8.03 -16.82
C GLY A 16 -15.40 8.31 -18.31
N ASP A 17 -14.28 8.86 -18.75
CA ASP A 17 -14.02 9.14 -20.17
C ASP A 17 -13.96 7.85 -20.99
N ALA A 18 -13.28 6.81 -20.45
CA ALA A 18 -13.18 5.52 -21.12
C ALA A 18 -14.57 4.86 -21.30
N LEU A 19 -15.40 4.87 -20.25
CA LEU A 19 -16.77 4.34 -20.35
C LEU A 19 -17.63 5.14 -21.32
N SER A 20 -17.49 6.46 -21.32
CA SER A 20 -18.21 7.33 -22.25
C SER A 20 -17.80 7.07 -23.70
N ALA A 21 -16.49 6.85 -23.94
CA ALA A 21 -15.97 6.48 -25.25
C ALA A 21 -16.44 5.10 -25.71
N SER A 22 -16.47 4.11 -24.81
CA SER A 22 -17.00 2.76 -25.09
C SER A 22 -18.50 2.79 -25.43
N MET A 23 -19.25 3.68 -24.77
CA MET A 23 -20.67 3.90 -25.08
C MET A 23 -20.83 4.57 -26.45
N ALA A 24 -20.06 5.61 -26.75
CA ALA A 24 -20.09 6.29 -28.05
C ALA A 24 -19.67 5.35 -29.19
N GLY A 25 -18.76 4.40 -28.96
CA GLY A 25 -18.38 3.33 -29.88
C GLY A 25 -19.40 2.21 -30.01
N GLY A 26 -20.54 2.29 -29.31
CA GLY A 26 -21.62 1.30 -29.36
C GLY A 26 -21.32 -0.03 -28.66
N VAL A 27 -20.22 -0.13 -27.92
CA VAL A 27 -19.86 -1.34 -27.14
C VAL A 27 -20.74 -1.49 -25.92
N LEU A 28 -21.09 -0.38 -25.27
CA LEU A 28 -21.97 -0.33 -24.10
C LEU A 28 -23.39 0.11 -24.49
N ILE A 29 -24.39 -0.43 -23.80
CA ILE A 29 -25.79 0.03 -23.86
C ILE A 29 -25.93 1.36 -23.09
N ALA A 30 -25.28 1.45 -21.94
CA ALA A 30 -25.19 2.65 -21.11
C ALA A 30 -23.86 2.62 -20.35
N GLY A 31 -23.26 3.77 -20.16
CA GLY A 31 -22.02 3.87 -19.40
C GLY A 31 -21.59 5.31 -19.19
N GLY A 32 -20.90 5.57 -18.09
CA GLY A 32 -20.38 6.87 -17.73
C GLY A 32 -20.06 6.98 -16.27
N GLY A 33 -19.62 8.16 -15.85
CA GLY A 33 -19.23 8.44 -14.47
C GLY A 33 -18.25 9.60 -14.39
N HIS A 34 -17.48 9.58 -13.33
CA HIS A 34 -16.38 10.51 -13.10
C HIS A 34 -15.04 9.79 -13.24
N ALA A 35 -13.94 10.54 -13.19
CA ALA A 35 -12.58 9.96 -13.34
C ALA A 35 -12.34 8.75 -12.42
N MET A 36 -12.78 8.82 -11.16
CA MET A 36 -12.52 7.80 -10.14
C MET A 36 -13.57 6.70 -10.02
N ALA A 37 -14.75 6.89 -10.61
CA ALA A 37 -15.84 5.92 -10.48
C ALA A 37 -16.83 6.02 -11.63
N GLY A 38 -17.31 4.86 -12.11
CA GLY A 38 -18.30 4.81 -13.17
C GLY A 38 -19.16 3.56 -13.09
N GLY A 39 -20.28 3.61 -13.82
CA GLY A 39 -21.19 2.51 -14.00
C GLY A 39 -21.43 2.19 -15.47
N LEU A 40 -21.80 0.96 -15.76
CA LEU A 40 -22.05 0.51 -17.14
C LEU A 40 -23.16 -0.52 -17.23
N THR A 41 -23.73 -0.63 -18.42
CA THR A 41 -24.61 -1.72 -18.83
C THR A 41 -24.14 -2.22 -20.19
N VAL A 42 -23.94 -3.52 -20.32
CA VAL A 42 -23.47 -4.16 -21.54
C VAL A 42 -24.36 -5.37 -21.88
N ALA A 43 -24.52 -5.69 -23.16
CA ALA A 43 -25.15 -6.92 -23.57
C ALA A 43 -24.28 -8.12 -23.15
N MET A 44 -24.89 -9.21 -22.66
CA MET A 44 -24.15 -10.38 -22.16
C MET A 44 -23.18 -10.94 -23.21
N GLU A 45 -23.61 -10.99 -24.45
CA GLU A 45 -22.82 -11.47 -25.58
C GLU A 45 -21.67 -10.55 -25.98
N ARG A 46 -21.63 -9.31 -25.47
CA ARG A 46 -20.59 -8.32 -25.77
C ARG A 46 -19.63 -8.05 -24.60
N VAL A 47 -19.70 -8.83 -23.55
CA VAL A 47 -18.84 -8.65 -22.35
C VAL A 47 -17.37 -8.78 -22.71
N ASP A 48 -16.99 -9.74 -23.54
CA ASP A 48 -15.59 -9.93 -23.94
C ASP A 48 -15.10 -8.82 -24.89
N GLU A 49 -15.97 -8.32 -25.76
CA GLU A 49 -15.68 -7.14 -26.59
C GLU A 49 -15.44 -5.90 -25.71
N PHE A 50 -16.30 -5.68 -24.72
CA PHE A 50 -16.11 -4.60 -23.76
C PHE A 50 -14.80 -4.74 -22.98
N ARG A 51 -14.44 -5.97 -22.58
CA ARG A 51 -13.18 -6.24 -21.89
C ARG A 51 -11.97 -5.85 -22.74
N ALA A 52 -11.99 -6.19 -24.03
CA ALA A 52 -10.93 -5.80 -24.96
C ALA A 52 -10.85 -4.28 -25.13
N ASP A 53 -11.98 -3.63 -25.41
CA ASP A 53 -12.08 -2.19 -25.61
C ASP A 53 -11.61 -1.39 -24.38
N ILE A 54 -12.05 -1.74 -23.18
CA ILE A 54 -11.67 -1.02 -21.96
C ILE A 54 -10.19 -1.22 -21.62
N ASN A 55 -9.63 -2.42 -21.87
CA ASN A 55 -8.20 -2.69 -21.68
C ASN A 55 -7.33 -1.92 -22.67
N GLU A 56 -7.77 -1.78 -23.92
CA GLU A 56 -7.06 -0.97 -24.91
C GLU A 56 -7.03 0.51 -24.51
N ARG A 57 -8.17 1.05 -24.07
CA ARG A 57 -8.30 2.46 -23.67
C ARG A 57 -7.52 2.80 -22.42
N LEU A 58 -7.63 1.98 -21.39
CA LEU A 58 -7.05 2.26 -20.08
C LEU A 58 -5.65 1.69 -19.88
N GLY A 59 -5.25 0.70 -20.67
CA GLY A 59 -3.98 -0.02 -20.49
C GLY A 59 -2.74 0.88 -20.40
N PRO A 60 -2.54 1.87 -21.26
CA PRO A 60 -1.39 2.78 -21.15
C PRO A 60 -1.40 3.60 -19.85
N ALA A 61 -2.56 4.17 -19.48
CA ALA A 61 -2.71 4.95 -18.27
C ALA A 61 -2.56 4.08 -17.01
N CYS A 62 -3.08 2.85 -17.03
CA CYS A 62 -2.91 1.90 -15.92
C CYS A 62 -1.44 1.55 -15.69
N ARG A 63 -0.67 1.27 -16.76
CA ARG A 63 0.77 0.99 -16.63
C ARG A 63 1.54 2.18 -16.05
N ALA A 64 1.26 3.39 -16.52
CA ALA A 64 1.88 4.60 -15.98
C ALA A 64 1.53 4.80 -14.50
N ALA A 65 0.26 4.58 -14.12
CA ALA A 65 -0.19 4.68 -12.74
C ALA A 65 0.42 3.58 -11.83
N GLU A 66 0.66 2.37 -12.35
CA GLU A 66 1.36 1.31 -11.61
C GLU A 66 2.81 1.68 -11.30
N ASP A 67 3.52 2.28 -12.25
CA ASP A 67 4.90 2.72 -12.04
C ASP A 67 4.97 3.84 -11.00
N GLU A 68 4.04 4.77 -11.03
CA GLU A 68 3.92 5.84 -10.03
C GLU A 68 3.50 5.31 -8.66
N ALA A 69 2.56 4.35 -8.60
CA ALA A 69 2.09 3.72 -7.36
C ALA A 69 3.14 2.84 -6.68
N ARG A 70 4.18 2.40 -7.40
CA ARG A 70 5.34 1.70 -6.82
C ARG A 70 6.26 2.61 -6.03
N ALA A 71 6.20 3.92 -6.25
CA ALA A 71 6.97 4.88 -5.48
C ALA A 71 6.39 5.01 -4.06
N LEU A 72 7.13 4.52 -3.08
CA LEU A 72 6.78 4.72 -1.68
C LEU A 72 7.26 6.11 -1.25
N MET A 73 6.33 6.99 -0.90
CA MET A 73 6.67 8.30 -0.32
C MET A 73 7.24 8.11 1.08
N ILE A 74 8.41 8.68 1.29
CA ILE A 74 9.13 8.66 2.57
C ILE A 74 9.13 10.06 3.15
N ASP A 75 8.64 10.21 4.38
CA ASP A 75 8.54 11.50 5.07
C ASP A 75 9.84 11.88 5.79
N GLY A 76 10.71 10.89 6.06
CA GLY A 76 12.00 11.16 6.68
C GLY A 76 12.74 9.90 7.11
N MET A 77 13.86 10.10 7.79
CA MET A 77 14.63 9.03 8.41
C MET A 77 14.54 9.13 9.93
N VAL A 78 14.45 7.99 10.60
CA VAL A 78 14.46 7.91 12.06
C VAL A 78 15.47 6.86 12.52
N GLY A 79 16.32 7.21 13.47
CA GLY A 79 17.22 6.23 14.09
C GLY A 79 16.48 5.33 15.08
N VAL A 80 16.92 4.09 15.24
CA VAL A 80 16.31 3.12 16.17
C VAL A 80 16.13 3.71 17.59
N GLY A 81 17.14 4.43 18.08
CA GLY A 81 17.07 5.04 19.40
C GLY A 81 16.21 6.31 19.50
N ALA A 82 15.82 6.89 18.36
CA ALA A 82 14.93 8.05 18.32
C ALA A 82 13.45 7.64 18.16
N ALA A 83 13.18 6.43 17.70
CA ALA A 83 11.84 5.86 17.59
C ALA A 83 11.34 5.45 19.00
N THR A 84 10.94 6.42 19.78
CA THR A 84 10.52 6.28 21.19
C THR A 84 9.02 6.51 21.34
N VAL A 85 8.46 6.22 22.53
CA VAL A 85 7.06 6.53 22.86
C VAL A 85 6.81 8.04 22.73
N ASP A 86 7.71 8.91 23.23
CA ASP A 86 7.61 10.37 23.09
C ASP A 86 7.56 10.80 21.61
N PHE A 87 8.39 10.17 20.77
CA PHE A 87 8.33 10.43 19.33
C PHE A 87 6.97 10.06 18.73
N CYS A 88 6.41 8.90 19.09
CA CYS A 88 5.08 8.50 18.61
C CYS A 88 3.98 9.45 19.11
N GLU A 89 4.03 9.88 20.38
CA GLU A 89 3.08 10.86 20.94
C GLU A 89 3.11 12.18 20.17
N ARG A 90 4.30 12.65 19.80
CA ARG A 90 4.45 13.86 18.95
C ARG A 90 3.88 13.66 17.55
N LEU A 91 4.03 12.47 16.96
CA LEU A 91 3.40 12.15 15.69
C LEU A 91 1.88 12.16 15.81
N GLU A 92 1.32 11.62 16.90
CA GLU A 92 -0.13 11.63 17.13
C GLU A 92 -0.71 13.05 17.20
N MET A 93 0.07 14.03 17.67
CA MET A 93 -0.36 15.44 17.74
C MET A 93 -0.60 16.09 16.37
N ILE A 94 0.01 15.59 15.30
CA ILE A 94 -0.22 16.07 13.92
C ILE A 94 -1.31 15.28 13.18
N GLY A 95 -1.95 14.33 13.88
CA GLY A 95 -3.17 13.66 13.42
C GLY A 95 -4.41 14.55 13.49
N PRO A 96 -5.61 14.00 13.20
CA PRO A 96 -5.84 12.59 12.89
C PRO A 96 -5.35 12.19 11.50
N TYR A 97 -4.87 10.97 11.39
CA TYR A 97 -4.44 10.40 10.11
C TYR A 97 -5.62 9.75 9.36
N GLY A 98 -5.58 9.81 8.04
CA GLY A 98 -6.62 9.25 7.17
C GLY A 98 -6.47 9.69 5.73
N THR A 99 -7.57 9.72 4.99
CA THR A 99 -7.59 10.21 3.60
C THR A 99 -7.18 11.69 3.55
N GLY A 100 -6.13 12.01 2.78
CA GLY A 100 -5.59 13.37 2.66
C GLY A 100 -4.56 13.75 3.73
N ASN A 101 -4.42 12.96 4.80
CA ASN A 101 -3.37 13.10 5.81
C ASN A 101 -2.87 11.70 6.21
N PRO A 102 -2.10 11.00 5.37
CA PRO A 102 -1.64 9.64 5.66
C PRO A 102 -0.66 9.63 6.84
N SER A 103 -0.66 8.53 7.61
CA SER A 103 0.35 8.32 8.65
C SER A 103 1.75 8.31 8.03
N PRO A 104 2.71 9.06 8.61
CA PRO A 104 4.04 9.22 8.04
C PRO A 104 4.81 7.89 7.96
N VAL A 105 5.61 7.77 6.90
CA VAL A 105 6.49 6.63 6.65
C VAL A 105 7.93 7.08 6.82
N PHE A 106 8.65 6.41 7.69
CA PHE A 106 10.06 6.68 7.95
C PHE A 106 10.96 5.57 7.45
N VAL A 107 12.23 5.88 7.23
CA VAL A 107 13.26 4.87 6.99
C VAL A 107 14.06 4.64 8.26
N LEU A 108 14.07 3.39 8.73
CA LEU A 108 15.12 2.86 9.62
C LEU A 108 16.28 2.42 8.73
N SER A 109 17.37 3.17 8.77
CA SER A 109 18.49 2.93 7.87
C SER A 109 19.52 2.00 8.49
N ASN A 110 20.06 1.09 7.67
CA ASN A 110 21.21 0.25 8.00
C ASN A 110 21.02 -0.56 9.30
N VAL A 111 19.87 -1.20 9.47
CA VAL A 111 19.57 -2.02 10.64
C VAL A 111 19.90 -3.49 10.41
N SER A 112 20.42 -4.16 11.42
CA SER A 112 20.56 -5.62 11.45
C SER A 112 19.31 -6.28 12.02
N VAL A 113 19.05 -7.53 11.65
CA VAL A 113 17.96 -8.33 12.20
C VAL A 113 18.48 -9.17 13.37
N ALA A 114 18.28 -8.70 14.59
CA ALA A 114 18.70 -9.41 15.81
C ALA A 114 17.85 -10.67 16.06
N HIS A 115 16.53 -10.58 15.78
CA HIS A 115 15.61 -11.70 15.90
C HIS A 115 14.51 -11.61 14.86
N ALA A 116 14.04 -12.76 14.36
CA ALA A 116 12.87 -12.86 13.51
C ALA A 116 12.07 -14.11 13.86
N ALA A 117 10.76 -13.99 13.86
CA ALA A 117 9.83 -15.09 14.10
C ALA A 117 8.55 -14.92 13.27
N ARG A 118 8.00 -16.04 12.81
CA ARG A 118 6.67 -16.06 12.19
C ARG A 118 5.61 -15.88 13.27
N VAL A 119 4.61 -15.06 12.99
CA VAL A 119 3.46 -14.80 13.86
C VAL A 119 2.19 -15.10 13.05
N GLY A 120 1.32 -15.95 13.61
CA GLY A 120 0.21 -16.46 12.85
C GLY A 120 0.66 -17.26 11.63
N THR A 121 -0.11 -17.19 10.55
CA THR A 121 0.17 -17.95 9.31
C THR A 121 1.14 -17.21 8.37
N ASP A 122 1.10 -15.87 8.32
CA ASP A 122 1.70 -15.10 7.23
C ASP A 122 2.38 -13.78 7.64
N HIS A 123 2.49 -13.49 8.96
CA HIS A 123 3.19 -12.29 9.43
C HIS A 123 4.61 -12.60 9.94
N VAL A 124 5.47 -11.59 9.91
CA VAL A 124 6.83 -11.69 10.47
C VAL A 124 7.01 -10.64 11.55
N ARG A 125 7.37 -11.07 12.75
CA ARG A 125 7.82 -10.19 13.82
C ARG A 125 9.34 -10.16 13.83
N GLY A 126 9.92 -8.96 13.72
CA GLY A 126 11.35 -8.72 13.78
C GLY A 126 11.76 -7.94 15.02
N THR A 127 13.01 -8.09 15.42
CA THR A 127 13.72 -7.16 16.29
C THR A 127 14.91 -6.65 15.49
N PHE A 128 14.95 -5.34 15.30
CA PHE A 128 15.96 -4.67 14.48
C PHE A 128 16.90 -3.86 15.37
N ALA A 129 18.19 -3.90 15.07
CA ALA A 129 19.22 -3.22 15.86
C ALA A 129 20.08 -2.30 14.99
N ASP A 130 20.45 -1.15 15.54
CA ASP A 130 21.45 -0.25 14.95
C ASP A 130 22.88 -0.62 15.39
N ASP A 131 23.86 0.17 14.96
CA ASP A 131 25.29 -0.05 15.28
C ASP A 131 25.62 0.13 16.78
N ASN A 132 24.73 0.75 17.54
CA ASN A 132 24.88 0.92 18.99
C ASN A 132 24.08 -0.11 19.78
N ASP A 133 23.62 -1.21 19.16
CA ASP A 133 22.76 -2.25 19.73
C ASP A 133 21.43 -1.72 20.33
N ARG A 134 20.99 -0.53 19.94
CA ARG A 134 19.64 -0.05 20.27
C ARG A 134 18.65 -0.84 19.42
N ARG A 135 17.57 -1.28 20.04
CA ARG A 135 16.66 -2.26 19.42
C ARG A 135 15.23 -1.72 19.35
N ILE A 136 14.58 -2.01 18.23
CA ILE A 136 13.14 -1.79 18.03
C ILE A 136 12.49 -3.08 17.53
N ARG A 137 11.29 -3.36 17.99
CA ARG A 137 10.46 -4.44 17.44
C ARG A 137 9.59 -3.90 16.32
N GLY A 138 9.15 -4.78 15.44
CA GLY A 138 8.20 -4.42 14.41
C GLY A 138 7.54 -5.66 13.81
N ILE A 139 6.41 -5.46 13.15
CA ILE A 139 5.65 -6.50 12.46
C ILE A 139 5.56 -6.15 10.98
N ALA A 140 5.98 -7.09 10.14
CA ALA A 140 5.75 -7.07 8.71
C ALA A 140 4.51 -7.94 8.40
N TRP A 141 3.41 -7.26 8.11
CA TRP A 141 2.13 -7.90 7.85
C TRP A 141 2.15 -8.64 6.50
N ARG A 142 1.67 -9.91 6.48
CA ARG A 142 1.60 -10.78 5.28
C ARG A 142 2.93 -10.94 4.55
N ALA A 143 4.05 -10.81 5.25
CA ALA A 143 5.38 -10.83 4.68
C ALA A 143 6.06 -12.21 4.75
N ALA A 144 5.51 -13.19 5.47
CA ALA A 144 6.22 -14.44 5.77
C ALA A 144 6.60 -15.26 4.53
N ASN A 145 5.86 -15.10 3.44
CA ASN A 145 6.11 -15.78 2.16
C ASN A 145 6.39 -14.75 1.02
N ALA A 146 6.82 -13.55 1.38
CA ALA A 146 7.14 -12.47 0.45
C ALA A 146 8.65 -12.13 0.54
N PRO A 147 9.24 -11.45 -0.45
CA PRO A 147 10.67 -11.09 -0.44
C PRO A 147 11.12 -10.36 0.82
N LEU A 148 10.27 -9.51 1.40
CA LEU A 148 10.56 -8.84 2.68
C LEU A 148 10.75 -9.83 3.82
N GLY A 149 9.89 -10.85 3.90
CA GLY A 149 10.01 -11.90 4.93
C GLY A 149 11.28 -12.72 4.76
N GLU A 150 11.62 -13.09 3.52
CA GLU A 150 12.86 -13.79 3.20
C GLU A 150 14.08 -12.97 3.63
N ALA A 151 14.13 -11.68 3.31
CA ALA A 151 15.19 -10.77 3.73
C ALA A 151 15.32 -10.68 5.25
N ILE A 152 14.20 -10.61 5.97
CA ILE A 152 14.18 -10.55 7.44
C ILE A 152 14.65 -11.90 8.05
N PHE A 153 14.20 -13.04 7.52
CA PHE A 153 14.58 -14.35 8.05
C PHE A 153 16.03 -14.73 7.74
N SER A 154 16.56 -14.33 6.60
CA SER A 154 17.94 -14.64 6.20
C SER A 154 18.97 -14.02 7.15
N ARG A 155 18.69 -12.84 7.71
CA ARG A 155 19.58 -12.07 8.61
C ARG A 155 21.01 -11.87 8.05
N SER A 156 21.18 -12.06 6.75
CA SER A 156 22.49 -12.05 6.10
C SER A 156 23.01 -10.64 5.83
N GLU A 157 22.10 -9.69 5.68
CA GLU A 157 22.42 -8.33 5.28
C GLU A 157 21.76 -7.31 6.20
N ARG A 158 22.29 -6.09 6.19
CA ARG A 158 21.65 -4.95 6.80
C ARG A 158 20.55 -4.43 5.90
N LEU A 159 19.47 -4.01 6.52
CA LEU A 159 18.26 -3.59 5.82
C LEU A 159 18.03 -2.08 5.97
N HIS A 160 17.44 -1.50 4.95
CA HIS A 160 16.75 -0.22 5.03
C HIS A 160 15.26 -0.52 5.04
N LEU A 161 14.58 -0.20 6.13
CA LEU A 161 13.19 -0.54 6.33
C LEU A 161 12.31 0.71 6.27
N ALA A 162 11.34 0.73 5.36
CA ALA A 162 10.28 1.70 5.39
C ALA A 162 9.24 1.27 6.43
N VAL A 163 9.01 2.10 7.43
CA VAL A 163 8.20 1.76 8.61
C VAL A 163 7.22 2.88 8.96
N ARG A 164 6.12 2.51 9.61
CA ARG A 164 5.31 3.41 10.41
C ARG A 164 5.58 3.12 11.86
N VAL A 165 5.95 4.13 12.62
CA VAL A 165 6.25 3.98 14.05
C VAL A 165 4.99 4.31 14.84
N GLN A 166 4.62 3.43 15.74
CA GLN A 166 3.41 3.55 16.56
C GLN A 166 3.65 3.08 17.99
N ILE A 167 2.74 3.45 18.89
CA ILE A 167 2.77 2.96 20.27
C ILE A 167 2.10 1.59 20.30
N ASN A 168 2.83 0.61 20.80
CA ASN A 168 2.28 -0.69 21.18
C ASN A 168 2.10 -0.73 22.70
N GLU A 169 0.89 -1.03 23.14
CA GLU A 169 0.57 -1.20 24.55
C GLU A 169 0.21 -2.65 24.84
N TRP A 170 0.99 -3.27 25.73
CA TRP A 170 0.79 -4.65 26.13
C TRP A 170 1.02 -4.79 27.64
N ASN A 171 0.04 -5.35 28.36
CA ASN A 171 0.09 -5.54 29.80
C ASN A 171 0.47 -4.27 30.59
N GLY A 172 -0.07 -3.12 30.19
CA GLY A 172 0.22 -1.82 30.81
C GLY A 172 1.62 -1.25 30.50
N ARG A 173 2.38 -1.88 29.60
CA ARG A 173 3.67 -1.36 29.10
C ARG A 173 3.49 -0.78 27.74
N ARG A 174 3.95 0.47 27.56
CA ARG A 174 3.98 1.17 26.29
C ARG A 174 5.39 1.10 25.71
N SER A 175 5.49 0.81 24.43
CA SER A 175 6.75 0.79 23.67
C SER A 175 6.51 1.27 22.24
N ALA A 176 7.52 1.89 21.63
CA ALA A 176 7.49 2.15 20.18
C ALA A 176 7.71 0.82 19.43
N GLU A 177 6.94 0.65 18.35
CA GLU A 177 7.00 -0.51 17.47
C GLU A 177 6.88 -0.07 16.01
#